data_a34f51147659b3e96cda2dddb355e192
#
_entry.id   a34f51147659b3e96cda2dddb355e192
#
_cell.length_a   1.000
_cell.length_b   1.000
_cell.length_c   1.000
_cell.angle_alpha   90.00
_cell.angle_beta   90.00
_cell.angle_gamma   90.00
#
_symmetry.space_group_name_H-M   'P 1'
#
loop_
_entity.id
_entity.type
_entity.pdbx_description
1 polymer ?
#
loop_
_entity_poly.entity_id
_entity_poly.type
_entity_poly.pdbx_seq_one_letter_code
_entity_poly.pdbx_strand_id
1 'polypeptide(L)'
;KTLNSTRFLAKVMKTKVPVNLLFTVCYRGKGWPGIVNVDGAQLSWNKAAQLPFGRRLWTVPGCNICGDPFGMEANADITLMDPWIIRGANDLGETLITVHTEKGLSLLQRVPNLTLMPQKYNDIEPALGLTDIRRKRELVPYFRGEACTRRIRWAGRMEQLQRKYLQTVVGGLPSLPFIFYRVMCKLPDWRNIILK
;
A
#
# COMPACT_ATOMS: atom_id res chain seq x y z
N LYS A 1 -7.69 -7.33 2.68
CA LYS A 1 -7.49 -6.36 3.78
C LYS A 1 -8.12 -6.92 5.03
N THR A 2 -7.44 -6.86 6.16
CA THR A 2 -7.88 -7.50 7.39
C THR A 2 -8.92 -6.63 8.12
N LEU A 3 -9.76 -7.24 8.96
CA LEU A 3 -10.69 -6.55 9.88
C LEU A 3 -9.96 -5.42 10.65
N ASN A 4 -8.71 -5.62 10.95
CA ASN A 4 -7.85 -4.67 11.63
C ASN A 4 -7.62 -3.37 10.83
N SER A 5 -7.47 -3.44 9.51
CA SER A 5 -7.30 -2.23 8.68
C SER A 5 -8.58 -1.39 8.66
N THR A 6 -9.73 -2.02 8.75
CA THR A 6 -11.02 -1.33 8.79
C THR A 6 -11.25 -0.64 10.14
N ARG A 7 -10.93 -1.32 11.24
CA ARG A 7 -10.97 -0.70 12.58
C ARG A 7 -10.01 0.50 12.68
N PHE A 8 -8.83 0.38 12.10
CA PHE A 8 -7.88 1.47 12.03
C PHE A 8 -8.43 2.64 11.21
N LEU A 9 -8.99 2.36 10.03
CA LEU A 9 -9.59 3.36 9.16
C LEU A 9 -10.73 4.11 9.88
N ALA A 10 -11.62 3.40 10.56
CA ALA A 10 -12.67 3.99 11.35
C ALA A 10 -12.11 4.93 12.45
N LYS A 11 -11.02 4.53 13.10
CA LYS A 11 -10.35 5.36 14.10
C LYS A 11 -9.73 6.62 13.50
N VAL A 12 -9.12 6.53 12.31
CA VAL A 12 -8.62 7.68 11.55
C VAL A 12 -9.77 8.63 11.19
N MET A 13 -10.90 8.08 10.79
CA MET A 13 -12.09 8.82 10.39
C MET A 13 -12.94 9.29 11.57
N LYS A 14 -12.52 8.98 12.82
CA LYS A 14 -13.26 9.29 14.05
C LYS A 14 -14.68 8.71 14.09
N THR A 15 -14.91 7.61 13.41
CA THR A 15 -16.17 6.89 13.44
C THR A 15 -16.13 5.77 14.49
N LYS A 16 -17.28 5.50 15.10
CA LYS A 16 -17.44 4.32 15.97
C LYS A 16 -17.76 3.13 15.07
N VAL A 17 -16.93 2.11 15.09
CA VAL A 17 -17.22 0.83 14.43
C VAL A 17 -17.87 -0.08 15.48
N PRO A 18 -19.14 -0.45 15.32
CA PRO A 18 -19.74 -1.47 16.15
C PRO A 18 -19.01 -2.80 15.96
N VAL A 19 -18.73 -3.50 17.05
CA VAL A 19 -17.94 -4.74 17.02
C VAL A 19 -18.66 -5.86 16.26
N ASN A 20 -19.99 -5.79 16.16
CA ASN A 20 -20.86 -6.87 15.69
C ASN A 20 -21.73 -6.53 14.49
N LEU A 21 -21.55 -5.39 13.84
CA LEU A 21 -22.38 -5.00 12.70
C LEU A 21 -21.56 -4.94 11.42
N LEU A 22 -22.17 -5.42 10.34
CA LEU A 22 -21.72 -5.16 8.98
C LEU A 22 -21.78 -3.66 8.75
N PHE A 23 -20.66 -3.06 8.42
CA PHE A 23 -20.58 -1.66 8.05
C PHE A 23 -20.07 -1.54 6.62
N THR A 24 -20.52 -0.48 5.97
CA THR A 24 -20.15 -0.21 4.59
C THR A 24 -18.85 0.54 4.53
N VAL A 25 -17.87 0.00 3.82
CA VAL A 25 -16.61 0.67 3.52
C VAL A 25 -16.43 0.77 2.03
N CYS A 26 -16.40 1.99 1.52
CA CYS A 26 -16.00 2.30 0.16
C CYS A 26 -14.64 2.99 0.21
N TYR A 27 -13.61 2.33 -0.33
CA TYR A 27 -12.24 2.88 -0.34
C TYR A 27 -11.99 3.89 -1.46
N ARG A 28 -12.86 3.93 -2.43
CA ARG A 28 -12.81 4.80 -3.61
C ARG A 28 -14.22 5.26 -3.94
N GLY A 29 -14.35 6.42 -4.54
CA GLY A 29 -15.59 6.97 -5.06
C GLY A 29 -15.47 8.46 -5.25
N LYS A 30 -16.38 9.05 -6.03
CA LYS A 30 -16.42 10.48 -6.34
C LYS A 30 -15.09 10.99 -6.96
N GLY A 31 -14.70 10.38 -8.08
CA GLY A 31 -13.51 10.75 -8.84
C GLY A 31 -12.23 10.07 -8.37
N TRP A 32 -11.10 10.47 -8.95
CA TRP A 32 -9.77 9.96 -8.68
C TRP A 32 -8.91 11.00 -7.94
N PRO A 33 -8.19 10.64 -6.89
CA PRO A 33 -8.16 9.36 -6.16
C PRO A 33 -9.38 9.14 -5.28
N GLY A 34 -10.32 10.07 -5.25
CA GLY A 34 -11.62 9.96 -4.65
C GLY A 34 -11.67 10.13 -3.15
N ILE A 35 -12.72 9.60 -2.58
CA ILE A 35 -12.99 9.63 -1.15
C ILE A 35 -13.07 8.22 -0.55
N VAL A 36 -12.77 8.12 0.74
CA VAL A 36 -13.06 6.95 1.56
C VAL A 36 -14.33 7.25 2.36
N ASN A 37 -15.28 6.32 2.30
CA ASN A 37 -16.52 6.40 3.06
C ASN A 37 -16.59 5.20 4.02
N VAL A 38 -16.90 5.47 5.30
CA VAL A 38 -17.16 4.46 6.33
C VAL A 38 -18.45 4.86 7.02
N ASP A 39 -19.54 4.12 6.79
CA ASP A 39 -20.86 4.39 7.36
C ASP A 39 -21.31 5.85 7.22
N GLY A 40 -21.14 6.43 6.04
CA GLY A 40 -21.48 7.82 5.75
C GLY A 40 -20.42 8.86 6.11
N ALA A 41 -19.48 8.55 6.99
CA ALA A 41 -18.35 9.44 7.27
C ALA A 41 -17.38 9.44 6.08
N GLN A 42 -17.01 10.61 5.57
CA GLN A 42 -16.23 10.78 4.37
C GLN A 42 -14.93 11.55 4.64
N LEU A 43 -13.83 11.06 4.06
CA LEU A 43 -12.54 11.73 4.01
C LEU A 43 -11.91 11.55 2.63
N SER A 44 -11.14 12.54 2.18
CA SER A 44 -10.35 12.36 0.96
C SER A 44 -9.43 11.14 1.09
N TRP A 45 -9.25 10.41 -0.01
CA TRP A 45 -8.41 9.23 -0.03
C TRP A 45 -7.00 9.51 0.50
N ASN A 46 -6.42 10.67 0.17
CA ASN A 46 -5.11 11.09 0.64
C ASN A 46 -5.01 11.15 2.17
N LYS A 47 -6.04 11.64 2.84
CA LYS A 47 -6.05 11.74 4.32
C LYS A 47 -6.37 10.41 4.99
N ALA A 48 -7.28 9.63 4.43
CA ALA A 48 -7.78 8.41 5.05
C ALA A 48 -6.92 7.19 4.76
N ALA A 49 -6.37 7.06 3.55
CA ALA A 49 -5.72 5.85 3.09
C ALA A 49 -4.24 6.05 2.73
N GLN A 50 -3.87 7.11 2.01
CA GLN A 50 -2.49 7.29 1.56
C GLN A 50 -1.50 7.35 2.72
N LEU A 51 -1.83 8.08 3.78
CA LEU A 51 -0.92 8.23 4.91
C LEU A 51 -0.62 6.89 5.60
N PRO A 52 -1.60 6.08 6.01
CA PRO A 52 -1.33 4.77 6.59
C PRO A 52 -0.68 3.80 5.61
N PHE A 53 -1.12 3.75 4.35
CA PHE A 53 -0.59 2.82 3.36
C PHE A 53 0.75 3.27 2.79
N GLY A 54 0.91 4.54 2.46
CA GLY A 54 2.16 5.09 1.94
C GLY A 54 3.31 4.97 2.93
N ARG A 55 3.03 5.08 4.24
CA ARG A 55 4.00 4.82 5.30
C ARG A 55 4.14 3.34 5.65
N ARG A 56 3.35 2.45 5.02
CA ARG A 56 3.36 0.99 5.26
C ARG A 56 3.16 0.59 6.71
N LEU A 57 2.65 1.50 7.50
CA LEU A 57 2.38 1.27 8.92
C LEU A 57 1.24 0.28 9.12
N TRP A 58 0.41 0.10 8.10
CA TRP A 58 -0.82 -0.68 8.17
C TRP A 58 -0.96 -1.75 7.09
N THR A 59 0.13 -2.18 6.54
CA THR A 59 0.16 -3.29 5.59
C THR A 59 0.36 -4.63 6.30
N VAL A 60 -0.13 -5.71 5.71
CA VAL A 60 0.18 -7.05 6.23
C VAL A 60 1.70 -7.29 6.17
N PRO A 61 2.23 -8.09 7.09
CA PRO A 61 3.68 -8.32 7.20
C PRO A 61 4.36 -8.66 5.86
N GLY A 62 3.76 -9.53 5.07
CA GLY A 62 4.29 -9.90 3.75
C GLY A 62 4.46 -8.73 2.80
N CYS A 63 3.57 -7.74 2.81
CA CYS A 63 3.70 -6.57 1.94
C CYS A 63 4.95 -5.74 2.21
N ASN A 64 5.45 -5.75 3.45
CA ASN A 64 6.60 -4.94 3.84
C ASN A 64 7.93 -5.56 3.39
N ILE A 65 7.92 -6.84 3.06
CA ILE A 65 9.10 -7.58 2.56
C ILE A 65 8.86 -8.15 1.16
N CYS A 66 7.71 -7.89 0.55
CA CYS A 66 7.41 -8.37 -0.78
C CYS A 66 8.35 -7.74 -1.81
N GLY A 67 9.14 -8.56 -2.47
CA GLY A 67 10.03 -8.18 -3.56
C GLY A 67 9.40 -8.33 -4.94
N ASP A 68 8.16 -8.82 -5.03
CA ASP A 68 7.45 -9.09 -6.28
C ASP A 68 6.02 -8.54 -6.28
N PRO A 69 5.84 -7.21 -6.24
CA PRO A 69 4.50 -6.61 -6.28
C PRO A 69 3.81 -6.78 -7.64
N PHE A 70 4.55 -7.14 -8.68
CA PHE A 70 4.04 -7.34 -10.03
C PHE A 70 3.64 -8.79 -10.30
N GLY A 71 3.96 -9.71 -9.40
CA GLY A 71 3.67 -11.12 -9.58
C GLY A 71 4.50 -11.81 -10.68
N MET A 72 5.66 -11.24 -11.05
CA MET A 72 6.52 -11.81 -12.10
C MET A 72 7.12 -13.15 -11.66
N GLU A 73 7.54 -13.28 -10.41
CA GLU A 73 8.02 -14.55 -9.85
C GLU A 73 6.89 -15.59 -9.71
N ALA A 74 5.64 -15.11 -9.62
CA ALA A 74 4.43 -15.95 -9.63
C ALA A 74 3.89 -16.21 -11.04
N ASN A 75 4.66 -15.89 -12.09
CA ASN A 75 4.29 -16.06 -13.50
C ASN A 75 2.98 -15.34 -13.89
N ALA A 76 2.77 -14.13 -13.39
CA ALA A 76 1.63 -13.33 -13.80
C ALA A 76 1.75 -12.95 -15.29
N ASP A 77 0.69 -13.16 -16.05
CA ASP A 77 0.62 -12.77 -17.46
C ASP A 77 0.42 -11.26 -17.61
N ILE A 78 -0.34 -10.64 -16.71
CA ILE A 78 -0.67 -9.22 -16.69
C ILE A 78 -0.65 -8.72 -15.24
N THR A 79 -0.18 -7.51 -15.03
CA THR A 79 -0.32 -6.79 -13.75
C THR A 79 -1.09 -5.49 -13.96
N LEU A 80 -2.05 -5.24 -13.08
CA LEU A 80 -2.84 -4.02 -13.04
C LEU A 80 -2.47 -3.21 -11.81
N MET A 81 -2.23 -1.92 -11.97
CA MET A 81 -1.86 -1.05 -10.87
C MET A 81 -2.38 0.38 -11.05
N ASP A 82 -2.41 1.12 -9.95
CA ASP A 82 -2.75 2.54 -9.96
C ASP A 82 -1.58 3.36 -10.55
N PRO A 83 -1.82 4.21 -11.57
CA PRO A 83 -0.76 5.03 -12.17
C PRO A 83 -0.53 6.32 -11.38
N TRP A 84 -0.05 6.22 -10.15
CA TRP A 84 0.03 7.33 -9.19
C TRP A 84 0.76 8.60 -9.65
N ILE A 85 1.62 8.51 -10.62
CA ILE A 85 2.45 9.61 -11.11
C ILE A 85 1.97 10.08 -12.48
N ILE A 86 1.35 9.18 -13.22
CA ILE A 86 0.76 9.47 -14.52
C ILE A 86 -0.64 10.02 -14.24
N ARG A 87 -0.86 11.28 -14.50
CA ARG A 87 -2.19 11.89 -14.34
C ARG A 87 -3.02 11.66 -15.59
N GLY A 88 -4.10 10.92 -15.44
CA GLY A 88 -5.12 10.81 -16.45
C GLY A 88 -5.90 12.10 -16.64
N ALA A 89 -6.50 12.23 -17.80
CA ALA A 89 -7.25 13.41 -18.19
C ALA A 89 -8.68 13.44 -17.60
N ASN A 90 -9.11 12.39 -16.91
CA ASN A 90 -10.49 12.29 -16.40
C ASN A 90 -10.59 11.84 -14.95
N ASP A 91 -11.70 12.21 -14.30
CA ASP A 91 -11.98 11.88 -12.91
C ASP A 91 -12.35 10.41 -12.67
N LEU A 92 -12.55 9.61 -13.73
CA LEU A 92 -12.85 8.19 -13.61
C LEU A 92 -11.62 7.38 -13.20
N GLY A 93 -10.44 7.95 -13.43
CA GLY A 93 -9.16 7.31 -13.20
C GLY A 93 -8.73 6.43 -14.37
N GLU A 94 -7.51 5.95 -14.29
CA GLU A 94 -6.87 5.09 -15.29
C GLU A 94 -6.21 3.92 -14.59
N THR A 95 -5.91 2.87 -15.32
CA THR A 95 -5.19 1.71 -14.83
C THR A 95 -3.91 1.54 -15.65
N LEU A 96 -2.77 1.51 -14.98
CA LEU A 96 -1.52 1.11 -15.60
C LEU A 96 -1.50 -0.42 -15.75
N ILE A 97 -1.30 -0.87 -16.98
CA ILE A 97 -1.24 -2.28 -17.34
C ILE A 97 0.18 -2.61 -17.75
N THR A 98 0.78 -3.60 -17.10
CA THR A 98 2.03 -4.21 -17.56
C THR A 98 1.76 -5.63 -18.04
N VAL A 99 2.20 -5.95 -19.24
CA VAL A 99 2.05 -7.27 -19.86
C VAL A 99 3.39 -7.99 -19.81
N HIS A 100 3.40 -9.22 -19.33
CA HIS A 100 4.63 -9.98 -19.09
C HIS A 100 4.80 -11.15 -20.05
N THR A 101 3.72 -11.63 -20.67
CA THR A 101 3.72 -12.81 -21.55
C THR A 101 2.90 -12.58 -22.82
N GLU A 102 3.17 -13.37 -23.85
CA GLU A 102 2.35 -13.39 -25.08
C GLU A 102 0.89 -13.78 -24.81
N LYS A 103 0.66 -14.64 -23.84
CA LYS A 103 -0.70 -14.99 -23.40
C LYS A 103 -1.43 -13.79 -22.82
N GLY A 104 -0.74 -12.99 -22.00
CA GLY A 104 -1.28 -11.75 -21.45
C GLY A 104 -1.60 -10.74 -22.55
N LEU A 105 -0.73 -10.59 -23.55
CA LEU A 105 -0.95 -9.73 -24.70
C LEU A 105 -2.18 -10.17 -25.50
N SER A 106 -2.27 -11.46 -25.82
CA SER A 106 -3.42 -12.02 -26.50
C SER A 106 -4.74 -11.81 -25.75
N LEU A 107 -4.70 -11.95 -24.41
CA LEU A 107 -5.87 -11.69 -23.59
C LEU A 107 -6.31 -10.23 -23.67
N LEU A 108 -5.36 -9.30 -23.54
CA LEU A 108 -5.64 -7.87 -23.60
C LEU A 108 -6.24 -7.44 -24.94
N GLN A 109 -5.73 -8.00 -26.05
CA GLN A 109 -6.23 -7.71 -27.39
C GLN A 109 -7.67 -8.19 -27.65
N ARG A 110 -8.15 -9.16 -26.86
CA ARG A 110 -9.52 -9.68 -26.98
C ARG A 110 -10.55 -8.92 -26.14
N VAL A 111 -10.11 -8.00 -25.28
CA VAL A 111 -11.04 -7.20 -24.46
C VAL A 111 -11.72 -6.17 -25.33
N PRO A 112 -13.04 -6.22 -25.51
CA PRO A 112 -13.76 -5.23 -26.32
C PRO A 112 -13.79 -3.88 -25.59
N ASN A 113 -13.84 -2.81 -26.36
CA ASN A 113 -14.02 -1.44 -25.87
C ASN A 113 -12.93 -0.95 -24.89
N LEU A 114 -11.72 -1.50 -24.99
CA LEU A 114 -10.58 -1.09 -24.19
C LEU A 114 -9.79 0.00 -24.93
N THR A 115 -9.68 1.17 -24.35
CA THR A 115 -8.82 2.23 -24.86
C THR A 115 -7.45 2.12 -24.23
N LEU A 116 -6.43 1.84 -25.01
CA LEU A 116 -5.05 1.71 -24.58
C LEU A 116 -4.21 2.88 -25.05
N MET A 117 -3.43 3.45 -24.15
CA MET A 117 -2.43 4.47 -24.46
C MET A 117 -1.03 3.91 -24.12
N PRO A 118 -0.24 3.49 -25.10
CA PRO A 118 1.12 2.99 -24.86
C PRO A 118 1.96 4.03 -24.12
N GLN A 119 2.68 3.58 -23.09
CA GLN A 119 3.56 4.42 -22.27
C GLN A 119 5.01 4.03 -22.48
N LYS A 120 5.92 5.01 -22.40
CA LYS A 120 7.35 4.72 -22.37
C LYS A 120 7.77 4.30 -20.97
N TYR A 121 8.73 3.38 -20.89
CA TYR A 121 9.22 2.89 -19.60
C TYR A 121 9.67 4.02 -18.66
N ASN A 122 10.40 5.00 -19.15
CA ASN A 122 10.89 6.11 -18.35
C ASN A 122 9.77 6.95 -17.71
N ASP A 123 8.62 7.01 -18.36
CA ASP A 123 7.47 7.78 -17.88
C ASP A 123 6.73 7.01 -16.76
N ILE A 124 6.79 5.68 -16.79
CA ILE A 124 6.12 4.82 -15.81
C ILE A 124 7.02 4.33 -14.67
N GLU A 125 8.35 4.36 -14.85
CA GLU A 125 9.30 3.86 -13.85
C GLU A 125 9.05 4.42 -12.44
N PRO A 126 8.78 5.72 -12.24
CA PRO A 126 8.47 6.26 -10.93
C PRO A 126 7.22 5.64 -10.29
N ALA A 127 6.19 5.30 -11.11
CA ALA A 127 4.97 4.65 -10.63
C ALA A 127 5.20 3.19 -10.21
N LEU A 128 6.19 2.52 -10.79
CA LEU A 128 6.54 1.14 -10.47
C LEU A 128 7.16 0.99 -9.08
N GLY A 129 7.74 2.04 -8.51
CA GLY A 129 8.32 2.02 -7.17
C GLY A 129 9.50 1.06 -7.01
N LEU A 130 10.33 0.87 -8.04
CA LEU A 130 11.42 -0.10 -8.06
C LEU A 130 12.43 0.08 -6.92
N THR A 131 12.75 1.31 -6.57
CA THR A 131 13.64 1.62 -5.43
C THR A 131 13.11 1.04 -4.13
N ASP A 132 11.81 1.13 -3.92
CA ASP A 132 11.12 0.63 -2.75
C ASP A 132 11.07 -0.91 -2.71
N ILE A 133 10.92 -1.54 -3.88
CA ILE A 133 11.00 -3.00 -4.03
C ILE A 133 12.40 -3.50 -3.67
N ARG A 134 13.45 -2.86 -4.17
CA ARG A 134 14.84 -3.20 -3.84
C ARG A 134 15.09 -3.14 -2.34
N ARG A 135 14.65 -2.07 -1.68
CA ARG A 135 14.78 -1.92 -0.21
C ARG A 135 14.03 -2.99 0.58
N LYS A 136 12.87 -3.42 0.10
CA LYS A 136 12.13 -4.52 0.73
C LYS A 136 12.90 -5.83 0.62
N ARG A 137 13.49 -6.11 -0.54
CA ARG A 137 14.31 -7.31 -0.76
C ARG A 137 15.51 -7.39 0.18
N GLU A 138 16.13 -6.26 0.52
CA GLU A 138 17.22 -6.21 1.50
C GLU A 138 16.82 -6.71 2.90
N LEU A 139 15.55 -6.64 3.28
CA LEU A 139 15.07 -7.10 4.59
C LEU A 139 14.76 -8.61 4.62
N VAL A 140 14.63 -9.26 3.48
CA VAL A 140 14.27 -10.68 3.40
C VAL A 140 15.21 -11.59 4.19
N PRO A 141 16.55 -11.45 4.10
CA PRO A 141 17.47 -12.30 4.87
C PRO A 141 17.22 -12.23 6.38
N TYR A 142 16.98 -11.03 6.91
CA TYR A 142 16.67 -10.85 8.33
C TYR A 142 15.42 -11.64 8.76
N PHE A 143 14.35 -11.59 7.97
CA PHE A 143 13.09 -12.29 8.30
C PHE A 143 13.17 -13.80 8.10
N ARG A 144 14.12 -14.27 7.29
CA ARG A 144 14.42 -15.69 7.12
C ARG A 144 15.40 -16.24 8.17
N GLY A 145 15.94 -15.37 9.05
CA GLY A 145 16.95 -15.78 10.02
C GLY A 145 18.34 -16.01 9.42
N GLU A 146 18.57 -15.53 8.21
CA GLU A 146 19.83 -15.65 7.49
C GLU A 146 20.87 -14.63 8.00
N ALA A 147 22.15 -14.87 7.73
CA ALA A 147 23.20 -13.93 8.05
C ALA A 147 22.98 -12.60 7.30
N CYS A 148 23.01 -11.50 8.04
CA CYS A 148 22.82 -10.18 7.45
C CYS A 148 23.66 -9.11 8.16
N THR A 149 23.90 -8.00 7.49
CA THR A 149 24.66 -6.88 8.03
C THR A 149 23.99 -6.27 9.28
N ARG A 150 24.78 -5.57 10.09
CA ARG A 150 24.26 -4.83 11.26
C ARG A 150 23.14 -3.85 10.87
N ARG A 151 23.29 -3.17 9.73
CA ARG A 151 22.33 -2.22 9.17
C ARG A 151 20.98 -2.91 8.86
N ILE A 152 21.00 -4.03 8.13
CA ILE A 152 19.80 -4.80 7.79
C ILE A 152 19.13 -5.35 9.06
N ARG A 153 19.92 -5.84 10.02
CA ARG A 153 19.41 -6.33 11.31
C ARG A 153 18.70 -5.23 12.09
N TRP A 154 19.25 -4.04 12.11
CA TRP A 154 18.63 -2.91 12.78
C TRP A 154 17.34 -2.49 12.08
N ALA A 155 17.33 -2.39 10.76
CA ALA A 155 16.16 -2.11 9.95
C ALA A 155 15.03 -3.15 10.16
N GLY A 156 15.37 -4.41 10.20
CA GLY A 156 14.43 -5.50 10.48
C GLY A 156 13.81 -5.44 11.88
N ARG A 157 14.62 -5.10 12.90
CA ARG A 157 14.12 -4.87 14.27
C ARG A 157 13.14 -3.69 14.33
N MET A 158 13.46 -2.58 13.67
CA MET A 158 12.57 -1.42 13.60
C MET A 158 11.24 -1.77 12.94
N GLU A 159 11.26 -2.56 11.87
CA GLU A 159 10.06 -3.05 11.20
C GLU A 159 9.21 -3.93 12.14
N GLN A 160 9.83 -4.81 12.92
CA GLN A 160 9.12 -5.63 13.91
C GLN A 160 8.50 -4.79 15.03
N LEU A 161 9.24 -3.81 15.56
CA LEU A 161 8.74 -2.90 16.59
C LEU A 161 7.54 -2.09 16.10
N GLN A 162 7.62 -1.59 14.87
CA GLN A 162 6.53 -0.86 14.25
C GLN A 162 5.28 -1.73 14.10
N ARG A 163 5.42 -2.99 13.70
CA ARG A 163 4.30 -3.95 13.63
C ARG A 163 3.68 -4.21 14.99
N LYS A 164 4.52 -4.46 16.00
CA LYS A 164 4.05 -4.68 17.38
C LYS A 164 3.26 -3.47 17.87
N TYR A 165 3.76 -2.26 17.63
CA TYR A 165 3.07 -1.03 17.98
C TYR A 165 1.70 -0.93 17.29
N LEU A 166 1.63 -1.23 16.01
CA LEU A 166 0.37 -1.18 15.26
C LEU A 166 -0.65 -2.21 15.74
N GLN A 167 -0.21 -3.44 16.03
CA GLN A 167 -1.08 -4.46 16.63
C GLN A 167 -1.67 -3.98 17.94
N THR A 168 -0.88 -3.30 18.75
CA THR A 168 -1.29 -2.73 20.02
C THR A 168 -2.34 -1.62 19.83
N VAL A 169 -2.13 -0.71 18.88
CA VAL A 169 -3.09 0.36 18.54
C VAL A 169 -4.41 -0.21 18.03
N VAL A 170 -4.35 -1.27 17.24
CA VAL A 170 -5.54 -1.97 16.70
C VAL A 170 -6.31 -2.69 17.78
N GLY A 171 -5.61 -3.24 18.76
CA GLY A 171 -6.21 -3.93 19.88
C GLY A 171 -7.09 -3.08 20.81
N GLY A 172 -7.27 -1.78 20.49
CA GLY A 172 -8.19 -0.92 21.23
C GLY A 172 -7.57 -0.17 22.39
N LEU A 173 -6.26 -0.05 22.45
CA LEU A 173 -5.57 0.72 23.48
C LEU A 173 -5.94 2.20 23.51
N PRO A 174 -5.68 2.89 24.64
CA PRO A 174 -5.98 4.29 24.86
C PRO A 174 -5.51 5.23 23.75
N SER A 175 -6.04 6.45 23.72
CA SER A 175 -5.77 7.48 22.70
C SER A 175 -4.29 7.84 22.53
N LEU A 176 -3.47 7.66 23.56
CA LEU A 176 -2.05 8.02 23.53
C LEU A 176 -1.25 7.28 22.46
N PRO A 177 -1.35 5.96 22.30
CA PRO A 177 -0.69 5.24 21.19
C PRO A 177 -1.11 5.74 19.82
N PHE A 178 -2.36 6.16 19.65
CA PHE A 178 -2.84 6.69 18.38
C PHE A 178 -2.29 8.10 18.09
N ILE A 179 -2.15 8.94 19.09
CA ILE A 179 -1.48 10.25 18.96
C ILE A 179 -0.03 10.04 18.52
N PHE A 180 0.69 9.12 19.15
CA PHE A 180 2.06 8.79 18.79
C PHE A 180 2.16 8.29 17.35
N TYR A 181 1.26 7.41 16.92
CA TYR A 181 1.15 6.98 15.52
C TYR A 181 1.00 8.18 14.57
N ARG A 182 0.14 9.15 14.87
CA ARG A 182 -0.03 10.36 14.05
C ARG A 182 1.24 11.19 13.96
N VAL A 183 2.00 11.28 15.04
CA VAL A 183 3.30 11.95 15.05
C VAL A 183 4.29 11.18 14.16
N MET A 184 4.39 9.86 14.31
CA MET A 184 5.25 9.02 13.46
C MET A 184 4.94 9.14 11.97
N CYS A 185 3.66 9.30 11.61
CA CYS A 185 3.27 9.50 10.21
C CYS A 185 3.79 10.82 9.61
N LYS A 186 4.16 11.79 10.44
CA LYS A 186 4.72 13.07 10.00
C LYS A 186 6.25 13.04 9.89
N LEU A 187 6.90 12.07 10.52
CA LEU A 187 8.35 11.92 10.45
C LEU A 187 8.78 11.32 9.10
N PRO A 188 10.00 11.59 8.64
CA PRO A 188 10.57 10.90 7.49
C PRO A 188 10.50 9.39 7.65
N ASP A 189 10.31 8.68 6.55
CA ASP A 189 10.33 7.22 6.58
C ASP A 189 11.74 6.75 6.97
N TRP A 190 11.86 6.09 8.13
CA TRP A 190 13.13 5.61 8.67
C TRP A 190 13.85 4.63 7.71
N ARG A 191 13.11 3.92 6.88
CA ARG A 191 13.68 3.03 5.84
C ARG A 191 14.47 3.82 4.81
N ASN A 192 14.01 5.02 4.48
CA ASN A 192 14.75 5.91 3.57
C ASN A 192 16.05 6.42 4.17
N ILE A 193 16.16 6.43 5.49
CA ILE A 193 17.36 6.87 6.20
C ILE A 193 18.34 5.72 6.36
N ILE A 194 17.85 4.53 6.69
CA ILE A 194 18.69 3.38 7.04
C ILE A 194 19.12 2.56 5.82
N LEU A 195 18.24 2.42 4.85
CA LEU A 195 18.46 1.59 3.66
C LEU A 195 18.90 2.40 2.42
N LYS A 196 19.36 3.61 2.64
CA LYS A 196 20.00 4.42 1.58
C LYS A 196 21.33 3.86 1.14
#